data_b4893bfd6cb45291493b86d8bff10f9a
#
_entry.id   b4893bfd6cb45291493b86d8bff10f9a
#
_cell.length_a   1.000
_cell.length_b   1.000
_cell.length_c   1.000
_cell.angle_alpha   90.00
_cell.angle_beta   90.00
_cell.angle_gamma   90.00
#
_symmetry.space_group_name_H-M   'P 1'
#
loop_
_entity.id
_entity.type
_entity.pdbx_description
1 polymer ?
#
loop_
_entity_poly.entity_id
_entity_poly.type
_entity_poly.pdbx_seq_one_letter_code
_entity_poly.pdbx_strand_id
1 'polypeptide(L)'
;MGKKIKIADSIPRDVFEIRNVQKLTWLNTYPNKDLSITKEDIELNFIKDNTEEGKREIEEWKKRYLDPSENRWVAKDGDKIVGFCVVGIENNNGRIHAIYILPNYQGQGGGKRLMEVGLKWLGNDKDIYVNVVSYNDKAIRFYEKFGFVKTGKKVTDKVAVLPSGKVLPEIEMVRKT
;
A
#
# COMPACT_ATOMS: atom_id res chain seq x y z
N MET A 1 21.56 17.40 -6.86
CA MET A 1 20.20 17.92 -6.94
C MET A 1 19.22 16.84 -6.48
N GLY A 2 18.44 17.10 -5.42
CA GLY A 2 17.43 16.14 -4.94
C GLY A 2 16.35 15.93 -6.00
N LYS A 3 15.97 14.67 -6.24
CA LYS A 3 14.88 14.32 -7.16
C LYS A 3 13.59 14.98 -6.70
N LYS A 4 12.94 15.75 -7.59
CA LYS A 4 11.68 16.45 -7.26
C LYS A 4 10.49 15.50 -7.47
N ILE A 5 10.20 14.66 -6.49
CA ILE A 5 9.00 13.79 -6.54
C ILE A 5 7.75 14.68 -6.59
N LYS A 6 6.85 14.43 -7.52
CA LYS A 6 5.53 15.08 -7.61
C LYS A 6 4.43 14.10 -7.22
N ILE A 7 3.37 14.58 -6.56
CA ILE A 7 2.16 13.80 -6.32
C ILE A 7 1.12 14.19 -7.37
N ALA A 8 0.47 13.20 -7.95
CA ALA A 8 -0.59 13.38 -8.94
C ALA A 8 -1.71 12.36 -8.69
N ASP A 9 -2.91 12.67 -9.15
CA ASP A 9 -4.00 11.71 -9.18
C ASP A 9 -3.61 10.51 -10.05
N SER A 10 -3.92 9.32 -9.59
CA SER A 10 -3.70 8.11 -10.36
C SER A 10 -4.83 7.92 -11.37
N ILE A 11 -4.48 7.37 -12.53
CA ILE A 11 -5.43 7.06 -13.60
C ILE A 11 -5.36 5.58 -13.96
N PRO A 12 -6.39 4.99 -14.62
CA PRO A 12 -6.44 3.55 -14.88
C PRO A 12 -5.22 2.96 -15.60
N ARG A 13 -4.57 3.74 -16.48
CA ARG A 13 -3.34 3.28 -17.16
C ARG A 13 -2.13 3.13 -16.23
N ASP A 14 -2.14 3.76 -15.05
CA ASP A 14 -1.03 3.68 -14.08
C ASP A 14 -1.00 2.32 -13.34
N VAL A 15 -2.05 1.48 -13.47
CA VAL A 15 -2.22 0.23 -12.71
C VAL A 15 -1.03 -0.71 -12.87
N PHE A 16 -0.47 -0.85 -14.06
CA PHE A 16 0.69 -1.72 -14.29
C PHE A 16 1.94 -1.24 -13.55
N GLU A 17 2.22 0.07 -13.60
CA GLU A 17 3.36 0.64 -12.88
C GLU A 17 3.15 0.59 -11.36
N ILE A 18 1.93 0.83 -10.89
CA ILE A 18 1.54 0.67 -9.48
C ILE A 18 1.78 -0.76 -9.02
N ARG A 19 1.35 -1.77 -9.80
CA ARG A 19 1.57 -3.18 -9.50
C ARG A 19 3.07 -3.51 -9.43
N ASN A 20 3.87 -2.95 -10.33
CA ASN A 20 5.33 -3.12 -10.32
C ASN A 20 5.97 -2.45 -9.07
N VAL A 21 5.54 -1.26 -8.70
CA VAL A 21 5.98 -0.60 -7.45
C VAL A 21 5.65 -1.47 -6.24
N GLN A 22 4.44 -2.02 -6.17
CA GLN A 22 4.03 -2.94 -5.12
C GLN A 22 4.95 -4.15 -5.04
N LYS A 23 5.14 -4.85 -6.17
CA LYS A 23 6.03 -6.03 -6.27
C LYS A 23 7.43 -5.74 -5.76
N LEU A 24 8.08 -4.71 -6.29
CA LEU A 24 9.46 -4.36 -5.92
C LEU A 24 9.58 -3.98 -4.44
N THR A 25 8.56 -3.31 -3.89
CA THR A 25 8.54 -2.94 -2.48
C THR A 25 8.34 -4.17 -1.59
N TRP A 26 7.44 -5.08 -1.97
CA TRP A 26 7.18 -6.32 -1.24
C TRP A 26 8.42 -7.22 -1.21
N LEU A 27 9.08 -7.43 -2.34
CA LEU A 27 10.33 -8.21 -2.44
C LEU A 27 11.47 -7.67 -1.57
N ASN A 28 11.48 -6.37 -1.34
CA ASN A 28 12.48 -5.72 -0.49
C ASN A 28 12.11 -5.76 1.00
N THR A 29 10.80 -5.85 1.33
CA THR A 29 10.31 -5.57 2.68
C THR A 29 9.88 -6.82 3.44
N TYR A 30 9.25 -7.78 2.77
CA TYR A 30 8.55 -8.87 3.43
C TYR A 30 9.27 -10.23 3.53
N PRO A 31 10.37 -10.51 2.82
CA PRO A 31 11.15 -11.72 3.12
C PRO A 31 11.58 -11.72 4.59
N ASN A 32 11.33 -12.85 5.28
CA ASN A 32 11.57 -12.98 6.72
C ASN A 32 12.02 -14.42 7.02
N LYS A 33 13.26 -14.57 7.50
CA LYS A 33 13.85 -15.88 7.79
C LYS A 33 13.16 -16.62 8.93
N ASP A 34 12.78 -15.90 9.98
CA ASP A 34 12.16 -16.49 11.17
C ASP A 34 10.76 -17.06 10.88
N LEU A 35 10.07 -16.49 9.89
CA LEU A 35 8.78 -16.95 9.39
C LEU A 35 8.93 -17.81 8.12
N SER A 36 10.16 -18.10 7.70
CA SER A 36 10.45 -18.84 6.47
C SER A 36 9.79 -18.25 5.22
N ILE A 37 9.57 -16.93 5.19
CA ILE A 37 9.01 -16.21 4.04
C ILE A 37 10.18 -15.82 3.13
N THR A 38 10.19 -16.36 1.92
CA THR A 38 11.25 -16.13 0.92
C THR A 38 10.83 -15.07 -0.11
N LYS A 39 11.77 -14.67 -0.96
CA LYS A 39 11.45 -13.81 -2.11
C LYS A 39 10.55 -14.53 -3.10
N GLU A 40 10.76 -15.81 -3.29
CA GLU A 40 9.98 -16.67 -4.18
C GLU A 40 8.51 -16.74 -3.72
N ASP A 41 8.26 -16.84 -2.41
CA ASP A 41 6.89 -16.78 -1.84
C ASP A 41 6.19 -15.46 -2.20
N ILE A 42 6.94 -14.34 -2.14
CA ILE A 42 6.42 -13.03 -2.50
C ILE A 42 6.20 -12.93 -4.02
N GLU A 43 7.13 -13.46 -4.84
CA GLU A 43 7.00 -13.44 -6.29
C GLU A 43 5.77 -14.18 -6.79
N LEU A 44 5.41 -15.29 -6.14
CA LEU A 44 4.19 -16.05 -6.47
C LEU A 44 2.93 -15.19 -6.45
N ASN A 45 2.87 -14.16 -5.60
CA ASN A 45 1.74 -13.23 -5.54
C ASN A 45 1.61 -12.35 -6.80
N PHE A 46 2.66 -12.29 -7.61
CA PHE A 46 2.74 -11.46 -8.82
C PHE A 46 2.94 -12.27 -10.11
N ILE A 47 3.03 -13.60 -10.01
CA ILE A 47 3.34 -14.46 -11.18
C ILE A 47 2.20 -14.45 -12.19
N LYS A 48 0.97 -14.24 -11.72
CA LYS A 48 -0.24 -14.19 -12.54
C LYS A 48 -0.35 -12.93 -13.40
N ASP A 49 0.42 -11.87 -13.10
CA ASP A 49 0.30 -10.57 -13.77
C ASP A 49 0.42 -10.67 -15.30
N ASN A 50 1.14 -11.69 -15.80
CA ASN A 50 1.31 -11.98 -17.23
C ASN A 50 0.36 -13.05 -17.79
N THR A 51 -0.55 -13.57 -16.99
CA THR A 51 -1.56 -14.57 -17.39
C THR A 51 -2.90 -13.91 -17.74
N GLU A 52 -3.80 -14.66 -18.36
CA GLU A 52 -5.18 -14.18 -18.61
C GLU A 52 -5.94 -13.91 -17.31
N GLU A 53 -5.64 -14.65 -16.23
CA GLU A 53 -6.21 -14.40 -14.91
C GLU A 53 -5.69 -13.06 -14.35
N GLY A 54 -4.39 -12.80 -14.42
CA GLY A 54 -3.80 -11.55 -13.96
C GLY A 54 -4.27 -10.35 -14.79
N LYS A 55 -4.44 -10.50 -16.09
CA LYS A 55 -5.04 -9.43 -16.92
C LYS A 55 -6.47 -9.10 -16.48
N ARG A 56 -7.27 -10.13 -16.13
CA ARG A 56 -8.62 -9.90 -15.57
C ARG A 56 -8.56 -9.18 -14.22
N GLU A 57 -7.66 -9.57 -13.33
CA GLU A 57 -7.46 -8.87 -12.05
C GLU A 57 -7.08 -7.40 -12.26
N ILE A 58 -6.21 -7.11 -13.23
CA ILE A 58 -5.82 -5.74 -13.57
C ILE A 58 -7.04 -4.95 -14.10
N GLU A 59 -7.89 -5.55 -14.93
CA GLU A 59 -9.11 -4.89 -15.39
C GLU A 59 -10.10 -4.64 -14.23
N GLU A 60 -10.24 -5.57 -13.27
CA GLU A 60 -11.02 -5.32 -12.05
C GLU A 60 -10.43 -4.16 -11.22
N TRP A 61 -9.12 -4.08 -11.11
CA TRP A 61 -8.46 -2.93 -10.47
C TRP A 61 -8.77 -1.61 -11.18
N LYS A 62 -8.81 -1.61 -12.51
CA LYS A 62 -9.19 -0.42 -13.29
C LYS A 62 -10.64 -0.01 -13.05
N LYS A 63 -11.56 -0.97 -12.88
CA LYS A 63 -12.96 -0.66 -12.55
C LYS A 63 -13.10 0.06 -11.21
N ARG A 64 -12.24 -0.22 -10.23
CA ARG A 64 -12.23 0.46 -8.93
C ARG A 64 -11.92 1.96 -9.01
N TYR A 65 -11.44 2.48 -10.14
CA TYR A 65 -11.32 3.92 -10.37
C TYR A 65 -12.68 4.61 -10.53
N LEU A 66 -13.76 3.85 -10.72
CA LEU A 66 -15.13 4.35 -10.79
C LEU A 66 -15.83 4.32 -9.43
N ASP A 67 -15.21 3.73 -8.41
CA ASP A 67 -15.76 3.66 -7.07
C ASP A 67 -15.55 5.01 -6.33
N PRO A 68 -16.63 5.75 -6.04
CA PRO A 68 -16.51 7.04 -5.36
C PRO A 68 -16.08 6.92 -3.89
N SER A 69 -16.13 5.72 -3.31
CA SER A 69 -15.68 5.46 -1.95
C SER A 69 -14.15 5.27 -1.83
N GLU A 70 -13.43 5.25 -2.96
CA GLU A 70 -11.97 5.10 -3.00
C GLU A 70 -11.29 6.25 -3.75
N ASN A 71 -10.05 6.55 -3.37
CA ASN A 71 -9.21 7.45 -4.15
C ASN A 71 -7.74 7.00 -4.16
N ARG A 72 -6.99 7.44 -5.18
CA ARG A 72 -5.63 6.97 -5.46
C ARG A 72 -4.75 8.08 -5.96
N TRP A 73 -3.50 8.09 -5.47
CA TRP A 73 -2.45 9.02 -5.93
C TRP A 73 -1.17 8.26 -6.22
N VAL A 74 -0.38 8.83 -7.12
CA VAL A 74 0.95 8.35 -7.46
C VAL A 74 2.00 9.41 -7.13
N ALA A 75 3.17 8.94 -6.71
CA ALA A 75 4.39 9.74 -6.58
C ALA A 75 5.24 9.52 -7.84
N LYS A 76 5.60 10.60 -8.53
CA LYS A 76 6.35 10.55 -9.80
C LYS A 76 7.70 11.26 -9.69
N ASP A 77 8.73 10.64 -10.31
CA ASP A 77 10.03 11.25 -10.61
C ASP A 77 10.09 11.39 -12.15
N GLY A 78 9.83 12.59 -12.68
CA GLY A 78 9.49 12.76 -14.10
C GLY A 78 8.22 12.00 -14.44
N ASP A 79 8.29 11.14 -15.45
CA ASP A 79 7.17 10.30 -15.88
C ASP A 79 7.08 8.96 -15.11
N LYS A 80 8.16 8.58 -14.40
CA LYS A 80 8.23 7.31 -13.67
C LYS A 80 7.42 7.34 -12.38
N ILE A 81 6.53 6.37 -12.19
CA ILE A 81 5.85 6.15 -10.92
C ILE A 81 6.83 5.46 -9.96
N VAL A 82 7.06 6.10 -8.80
CA VAL A 82 7.98 5.66 -7.77
C VAL A 82 7.31 5.34 -6.43
N GLY A 83 6.00 5.56 -6.37
CA GLY A 83 5.18 5.24 -5.21
C GLY A 83 3.71 5.49 -5.48
N PHE A 84 2.86 5.01 -4.60
CA PHE A 84 1.42 5.23 -4.67
C PHE A 84 0.75 5.14 -3.31
N CYS A 85 -0.45 5.67 -3.22
CA CYS A 85 -1.35 5.55 -2.07
C CYS A 85 -2.76 5.26 -2.56
N VAL A 86 -3.44 4.34 -1.86
CA VAL A 86 -4.86 4.02 -2.06
C VAL A 86 -5.55 4.16 -0.73
N VAL A 87 -6.63 4.92 -0.70
CA VAL A 87 -7.48 5.10 0.49
C VAL A 87 -8.94 4.84 0.13
N GLY A 88 -9.75 4.54 1.13
CA GLY A 88 -11.18 4.34 0.94
C GLY A 88 -12.00 4.64 2.19
N ILE A 89 -13.31 4.62 2.04
CA ILE A 89 -14.28 4.73 3.13
C ILE A 89 -15.03 3.41 3.22
N GLU A 90 -14.92 2.73 4.36
CA GLU A 90 -15.56 1.46 4.65
C GLU A 90 -16.33 1.55 5.97
N ASN A 91 -17.61 1.18 5.97
CA ASN A 91 -18.45 1.20 7.17
C ASN A 91 -18.36 2.52 7.96
N ASN A 92 -18.39 3.64 7.25
CA ASN A 92 -18.25 4.99 7.78
C ASN A 92 -16.90 5.31 8.45
N ASN A 93 -15.87 4.50 8.23
CA ASN A 93 -14.49 4.74 8.67
C ASN A 93 -13.58 4.96 7.48
N GLY A 94 -12.52 5.73 7.69
CA GLY A 94 -11.44 5.84 6.71
C GLY A 94 -10.55 4.61 6.73
N ARG A 95 -10.03 4.23 5.57
CA ARG A 95 -9.07 3.13 5.44
C ARG A 95 -7.91 3.51 4.54
N ILE A 96 -6.69 3.20 4.97
CA ILE A 96 -5.53 3.22 4.10
C ILE A 96 -5.32 1.78 3.62
N HIS A 97 -5.63 1.53 2.34
CA HIS A 97 -5.47 0.22 1.73
C HIS A 97 -4.02 -0.09 1.36
N ALA A 98 -3.30 0.94 0.88
CA ALA A 98 -1.91 0.80 0.46
C ALA A 98 -1.20 2.15 0.49
N ILE A 99 0.07 2.15 0.90
CA ILE A 99 1.02 3.24 0.68
C ILE A 99 2.41 2.65 0.50
N TYR A 100 2.98 2.83 -0.67
CA TYR A 100 4.29 2.28 -1.02
C TYR A 100 5.15 3.31 -1.73
N ILE A 101 6.45 3.26 -1.44
CA ILE A 101 7.49 4.02 -2.13
C ILE A 101 8.63 3.05 -2.44
N LEU A 102 9.12 3.05 -3.67
CA LEU A 102 10.28 2.26 -4.07
C LEU A 102 11.46 2.50 -3.13
N PRO A 103 12.23 1.45 -2.75
CA PRO A 103 13.31 1.55 -1.77
C PRO A 103 14.28 2.72 -2.01
N ASN A 104 14.70 2.93 -3.25
CA ASN A 104 15.64 3.98 -3.65
C ASN A 104 15.05 5.41 -3.63
N TYR A 105 13.75 5.55 -3.36
CA TYR A 105 13.03 6.83 -3.26
C TYR A 105 12.50 7.10 -1.85
N GLN A 106 12.74 6.18 -0.92
CA GLN A 106 12.37 6.37 0.48
C GLN A 106 13.25 7.45 1.13
N GLY A 107 12.74 8.09 2.19
CA GLY A 107 13.45 9.19 2.86
C GLY A 107 13.44 10.54 2.13
N GLN A 108 12.86 10.63 0.93
CA GLN A 108 12.82 11.85 0.10
C GLN A 108 11.47 12.60 0.18
N GLY A 109 10.67 12.34 1.19
CA GLY A 109 9.40 13.03 1.45
C GLY A 109 8.19 12.55 0.62
N GLY A 110 8.38 11.67 -0.37
CA GLY A 110 7.29 11.18 -1.22
C GLY A 110 6.18 10.48 -0.44
N GLY A 111 6.54 9.58 0.48
CA GLY A 111 5.57 8.87 1.34
C GLY A 111 4.80 9.82 2.26
N LYS A 112 5.47 10.82 2.84
CA LYS A 112 4.83 11.84 3.66
C LYS A 112 3.75 12.57 2.87
N ARG A 113 4.06 13.04 1.66
CA ARG A 113 3.11 13.78 0.81
C ARG A 113 1.96 12.90 0.30
N LEU A 114 2.21 11.61 0.00
CA LEU A 114 1.15 10.66 -0.31
C LEU A 114 0.20 10.46 0.87
N MET A 115 0.73 10.33 2.09
CA MET A 115 -0.08 10.23 3.30
C MET A 115 -0.92 11.50 3.52
N GLU A 116 -0.31 12.67 3.36
CA GLU A 116 -0.99 13.97 3.56
C GLU A 116 -2.19 14.15 2.61
N VAL A 117 -2.05 13.80 1.33
CA VAL A 117 -3.18 13.88 0.39
C VAL A 117 -4.25 12.83 0.70
N GLY A 118 -3.87 11.61 1.08
CA GLY A 118 -4.80 10.57 1.49
C GLY A 118 -5.60 10.95 2.73
N LEU A 119 -4.93 11.44 3.79
CA LEU A 119 -5.59 11.90 5.01
C LEU A 119 -6.49 13.12 4.76
N LYS A 120 -6.07 14.04 3.90
CA LYS A 120 -6.90 15.19 3.51
C LYS A 120 -8.21 14.75 2.84
N TRP A 121 -8.15 13.74 1.98
CA TRP A 121 -9.34 13.21 1.29
C TRP A 121 -10.25 12.45 2.26
N LEU A 122 -9.70 11.66 3.18
CA LEU A 122 -10.47 10.92 4.18
C LEU A 122 -11.17 11.85 5.19
N GLY A 123 -10.65 13.07 5.41
CA GLY A 123 -11.19 14.02 6.38
C GLY A 123 -10.75 13.72 7.82
N ASN A 124 -11.35 14.47 8.76
CA ASN A 124 -11.03 14.35 10.19
C ASN A 124 -12.27 14.03 11.05
N ASP A 125 -13.36 13.60 10.42
CA ASP A 125 -14.66 13.35 11.04
C ASP A 125 -14.93 11.87 11.34
N LYS A 126 -13.94 11.02 11.11
CA LYS A 126 -14.02 9.57 11.31
C LYS A 126 -12.67 8.95 11.68
N ASP A 127 -12.71 7.83 12.36
CA ASP A 127 -11.51 7.03 12.62
C ASP A 127 -10.92 6.51 11.30
N ILE A 128 -9.59 6.47 11.23
CA ILE A 128 -8.87 5.98 10.05
C ILE A 128 -8.04 4.77 10.44
N TYR A 129 -8.24 3.66 9.74
CA TYR A 129 -7.57 2.39 10.01
C TYR A 129 -6.54 2.03 8.93
N VAL A 130 -5.53 1.28 9.34
CA VAL A 130 -4.54 0.66 8.44
C VAL A 130 -4.10 -0.68 9.01
N ASN A 131 -3.90 -1.67 8.14
CA ASN A 131 -3.21 -2.90 8.47
C ASN A 131 -1.75 -2.79 8.06
N VAL A 132 -0.85 -3.29 8.90
CA VAL A 132 0.58 -3.28 8.63
C VAL A 132 1.21 -4.59 9.07
N VAL A 133 2.13 -5.11 8.26
CA VAL A 133 2.88 -6.33 8.62
C VAL A 133 3.63 -6.09 9.91
N SER A 134 3.43 -6.97 10.89
CA SER A 134 3.80 -6.76 12.31
C SER A 134 5.29 -6.57 12.56
N TYR A 135 6.14 -7.08 11.66
CA TYR A 135 7.60 -6.90 11.70
C TYR A 135 8.11 -5.78 10.79
N ASN A 136 7.22 -5.02 10.15
CA ASN A 136 7.60 -3.84 9.37
C ASN A 136 7.69 -2.60 10.25
N ASP A 137 8.67 -2.57 11.15
CA ASP A 137 8.89 -1.47 12.10
C ASP A 137 9.02 -0.11 11.41
N LYS A 138 9.53 -0.09 10.17
CA LYS A 138 9.67 1.15 9.41
C LYS A 138 8.30 1.74 9.06
N ALA A 139 7.36 0.91 8.60
CA ALA A 139 6.00 1.33 8.31
C ALA A 139 5.25 1.69 9.59
N ILE A 140 5.39 0.89 10.66
CA ILE A 140 4.76 1.18 11.96
C ILE A 140 5.19 2.58 12.44
N ARG A 141 6.51 2.87 12.51
CA ARG A 141 7.02 4.19 12.89
C ARG A 141 6.59 5.31 11.94
N PHE A 142 6.39 5.00 10.66
CA PHE A 142 5.85 5.96 9.70
C PHE A 142 4.41 6.33 10.04
N TYR A 143 3.53 5.36 10.31
CA TYR A 143 2.14 5.62 10.71
C TYR A 143 2.04 6.33 12.06
N GLU A 144 2.86 5.96 13.04
CA GLU A 144 2.93 6.62 14.36
C GLU A 144 3.19 8.14 14.24
N LYS A 145 4.03 8.58 13.29
CA LYS A 145 4.27 10.01 13.01
C LYS A 145 3.03 10.77 12.52
N PHE A 146 2.01 10.06 12.04
CA PHE A 146 0.72 10.62 11.62
C PHE A 146 -0.39 10.40 12.66
N GLY A 147 -0.03 10.00 13.87
CA GLY A 147 -0.97 9.82 14.97
C GLY A 147 -1.70 8.49 15.01
N PHE A 148 -1.24 7.50 14.24
CA PHE A 148 -1.77 6.14 14.36
C PHE A 148 -1.21 5.43 15.58
N VAL A 149 -2.06 4.68 16.26
CA VAL A 149 -1.69 3.82 17.40
C VAL A 149 -2.15 2.38 17.14
N LYS A 150 -1.43 1.41 17.69
CA LYS A 150 -1.80 -0.02 17.58
C LYS A 150 -3.10 -0.27 18.33
N THR A 151 -4.05 -0.97 17.72
CA THR A 151 -5.33 -1.34 18.37
C THR A 151 -5.19 -2.54 19.28
N GLY A 152 -4.10 -3.29 19.21
CA GLY A 152 -3.93 -4.58 19.86
C GLY A 152 -4.51 -5.77 19.07
N LYS A 153 -5.26 -5.53 18.01
CA LYS A 153 -5.79 -6.60 17.16
C LYS A 153 -4.72 -7.15 16.22
N LYS A 154 -4.65 -8.47 16.13
CA LYS A 154 -3.94 -9.17 15.06
C LYS A 154 -4.91 -9.38 13.90
N VAL A 155 -4.47 -9.07 12.69
CA VAL A 155 -5.26 -9.28 11.48
C VAL A 155 -4.86 -10.62 10.89
N THR A 156 -5.85 -11.50 10.73
CA THR A 156 -5.69 -12.82 10.10
C THR A 156 -6.52 -12.88 8.82
N ASP A 157 -6.55 -11.78 8.08
CA ASP A 157 -7.36 -11.66 6.87
C ASP A 157 -6.77 -12.48 5.72
N LYS A 158 -7.63 -12.96 4.82
CA LYS A 158 -7.23 -13.72 3.63
C LYS A 158 -6.26 -12.95 2.72
N VAL A 159 -6.27 -11.62 2.78
CA VAL A 159 -5.35 -10.76 2.02
C VAL A 159 -3.90 -10.92 2.44
N ALA A 160 -3.66 -11.29 3.69
CA ALA A 160 -2.32 -11.50 4.24
C ALA A 160 -1.75 -12.92 3.97
N VAL A 161 -2.52 -13.81 3.33
CA VAL A 161 -2.06 -15.16 2.98
C VAL A 161 -1.45 -15.16 1.58
N LEU A 162 -0.17 -15.53 1.49
CA LEU A 162 0.55 -15.66 0.23
C LEU A 162 0.06 -16.91 -0.54
N PRO A 163 0.21 -16.96 -1.89
CA PRO A 163 -0.14 -18.14 -2.68
C PRO A 163 0.57 -19.43 -2.25
N SER A 164 1.74 -19.31 -1.60
CA SER A 164 2.46 -20.44 -0.99
C SER A 164 1.80 -20.97 0.30
N GLY A 165 0.70 -20.38 0.77
CA GLY A 165 0.03 -20.70 2.03
C GLY A 165 0.66 -20.04 3.28
N LYS A 166 1.79 -19.34 3.12
CA LYS A 166 2.42 -18.60 4.22
C LYS A 166 1.65 -17.33 4.52
N VAL A 167 1.63 -16.94 5.80
CA VAL A 167 0.88 -15.78 6.28
C VAL A 167 1.83 -14.63 6.58
N LEU A 168 1.54 -13.44 6.06
CA LEU A 168 2.13 -12.19 6.52
C LEU A 168 1.35 -11.74 7.75
N PRO A 169 1.95 -11.84 8.96
CA PRO A 169 1.22 -11.43 10.17
C PRO A 169 1.03 -9.92 10.17
N GLU A 170 -0.21 -9.48 10.27
CA GLU A 170 -0.54 -8.06 10.30
C GLU A 170 -1.09 -7.63 11.66
N ILE A 171 -0.88 -6.37 11.99
CA ILE A 171 -1.51 -5.66 13.10
C ILE A 171 -2.38 -4.54 12.55
N GLU A 172 -3.45 -4.22 13.24
CA GLU A 172 -4.28 -3.06 12.95
C GLU A 172 -3.77 -1.85 13.73
N MET A 173 -3.69 -0.71 13.05
CA MET A 173 -3.46 0.59 13.66
C MET A 173 -4.62 1.53 13.34
N VAL A 174 -4.91 2.46 14.26
CA VAL A 174 -5.98 3.45 14.14
C VAL A 174 -5.47 4.84 14.45
N ARG A 175 -5.89 5.81 13.64
CA ARG A 175 -5.85 7.23 13.96
C ARG A 175 -7.25 7.66 14.35
N LYS A 176 -7.41 8.02 15.60
CA LYS A 176 -8.68 8.51 16.16
C LYS A 176 -8.96 9.95 15.74
N THR A 177 -10.25 10.28 15.63
CA THR A 177 -10.74 11.66 15.51
C THR A 177 -10.54 12.42 16.80
#